data_af77beed07f02c86a54dcd053255669e
#
_entry.id   af77beed07f02c86a54dcd053255669e
#
_cell.length_a   1.000
_cell.length_b   1.000
_cell.length_c   1.000
_cell.angle_alpha   90.00
_cell.angle_beta   90.00
_cell.angle_gamma   90.00
#
_symmetry.space_group_name_H-M   'P 1'
#
loop_
_entity.id
_entity.type
_entity.pdbx_description
1 polymer ?
#
loop_
_entity_poly.entity_id
_entity_poly.type
_entity_poly.pdbx_seq_one_letter_code
_entity_poly.pdbx_strand_id
1 'polypeptide(L)'
;MRHTAIATMALTILTSAAQADDAPAKPLTSADVIAASKASDWHALDPQQTLYLDLPKGRVVIELAPEFAPNHVKNIKALVAEKYFDGLQILRAQDNYVVQWGDPHADARADDKDKPRPLQHAQHTLKAEFTTAVDHIPFTALPDRDGYAPQTGFSGDFPAARDPKAGTTWMTHCYGSVGVGRDMDADSGGGTELYAVIGGARWLDRNITVVGRVVQGMELLSSQPRGTGAMGFYEKGDERTTIKSVQLAADVPDAQRVKLEIMKTDTPTFAAFVESRRNRRDEWCKVPANYVDVCGITIPVRPAK
;
A
#
# COMPACT_ATOMS: atom_id res chain seq x y z
N MET A 1 -3.62 67.15 75.69
CA MET A 1 -3.25 67.11 74.28
C MET A 1 -3.67 65.71 73.77
N ARG A 2 -4.72 65.68 72.95
CA ARG A 2 -5.30 64.44 72.39
C ARG A 2 -4.80 64.34 70.96
N HIS A 3 -4.08 63.29 70.58
CA HIS A 3 -3.65 63.01 69.24
C HIS A 3 -4.67 62.06 68.58
N THR A 4 -5.34 62.53 67.54
CA THR A 4 -6.26 61.75 66.73
C THR A 4 -5.47 61.10 65.63
N ALA A 5 -5.47 59.73 65.61
CA ALA A 5 -4.86 58.96 64.50
C ALA A 5 -5.89 58.73 63.43
N ILE A 6 -5.60 59.13 62.19
CA ILE A 6 -6.43 58.87 60.98
C ILE A 6 -5.93 57.57 60.40
N ALA A 7 -6.80 56.52 60.39
CA ALA A 7 -6.54 55.26 59.69
C ALA A 7 -6.96 55.38 58.22
N THR A 8 -6.00 55.25 57.33
CA THR A 8 -6.21 55.19 55.85
C THR A 8 -6.52 53.75 55.45
N MET A 9 -7.75 53.46 55.04
CA MET A 9 -8.19 52.18 54.56
C MET A 9 -7.82 52.03 53.07
N ALA A 10 -6.85 51.19 52.71
CA ALA A 10 -6.48 50.86 51.33
C ALA A 10 -7.46 49.82 50.77
N LEU A 11 -8.21 50.21 49.74
CA LEU A 11 -9.13 49.35 49.00
C LEU A 11 -8.35 48.55 47.96
N THR A 12 -8.11 47.25 48.21
CA THR A 12 -7.46 46.34 47.27
C THR A 12 -8.51 45.83 46.28
N ILE A 13 -8.44 46.28 45.03
CA ILE A 13 -9.25 45.75 43.93
C ILE A 13 -8.64 44.46 43.48
N LEU A 14 -9.25 43.29 43.78
CA LEU A 14 -8.94 42.02 43.19
C LEU A 14 -9.53 41.97 41.76
N THR A 15 -8.69 42.10 40.76
CA THR A 15 -9.03 41.76 39.38
C THR A 15 -9.00 40.26 39.21
N SER A 16 -10.16 39.61 39.15
CA SER A 16 -10.32 38.22 38.72
C SER A 16 -9.96 38.15 37.25
N ALA A 17 -8.80 37.57 36.93
CA ALA A 17 -8.53 37.14 35.60
C ALA A 17 -9.47 35.98 35.26
N ALA A 18 -10.40 36.18 34.35
CA ALA A 18 -11.19 35.12 33.78
C ALA A 18 -10.25 34.17 33.05
N GLN A 19 -10.04 32.99 33.64
CA GLN A 19 -9.48 31.87 32.88
C GLN A 19 -10.48 31.54 31.78
N ALA A 20 -10.07 31.74 30.54
CA ALA A 20 -10.76 31.16 29.40
C ALA A 20 -10.70 29.65 29.60
N ASP A 21 -11.83 29.00 29.75
CA ASP A 21 -11.97 27.55 29.67
C ASP A 21 -11.53 27.16 28.27
N ASP A 22 -10.29 26.71 28.12
CA ASP A 22 -9.84 26.01 26.92
C ASP A 22 -10.60 24.70 26.85
N ALA A 23 -11.76 24.74 26.22
CA ALA A 23 -12.45 23.49 25.84
C ALA A 23 -11.46 22.61 25.06
N PRO A 24 -11.32 21.33 25.41
CA PRO A 24 -10.36 20.45 24.73
C PRO A 24 -10.61 20.51 23.23
N ALA A 25 -9.54 20.82 22.47
CA ALA A 25 -9.61 20.94 21.03
C ALA A 25 -10.28 19.68 20.43
N LYS A 26 -11.25 19.86 19.54
CA LYS A 26 -11.97 18.77 18.89
C LYS A 26 -10.93 17.88 18.19
N PRO A 27 -10.90 16.54 18.44
CA PRO A 27 -9.98 15.64 17.78
C PRO A 27 -10.13 15.73 16.26
N LEU A 28 -9.01 15.83 15.55
CA LEU A 28 -9.00 15.90 14.09
C LEU A 28 -9.46 14.58 13.49
N THR A 29 -10.31 14.65 12.47
CA THR A 29 -10.62 13.50 11.62
C THR A 29 -9.50 13.27 10.62
N SER A 30 -9.46 12.07 9.99
CA SER A 30 -8.51 11.80 8.91
C SER A 30 -8.64 12.81 7.76
N ALA A 31 -9.85 13.25 7.45
CA ALA A 31 -10.10 14.28 6.44
C ALA A 31 -9.51 15.65 6.83
N ASP A 32 -9.66 16.06 8.10
CA ASP A 32 -9.09 17.32 8.61
C ASP A 32 -7.56 17.29 8.52
N VAL A 33 -6.93 16.16 8.89
CA VAL A 33 -5.46 15.99 8.79
C VAL A 33 -4.98 16.11 7.35
N ILE A 34 -5.66 15.42 6.41
CA ILE A 34 -5.32 15.49 4.99
C ILE A 34 -5.51 16.90 4.44
N ALA A 35 -6.60 17.58 4.82
CA ALA A 35 -6.89 18.94 4.37
C ALA A 35 -5.86 19.97 4.88
N ALA A 36 -5.35 19.78 6.11
CA ALA A 36 -4.33 20.63 6.73
C ALA A 36 -2.89 20.30 6.29
N SER A 37 -2.67 19.22 5.53
CA SER A 37 -1.35 18.79 5.10
C SER A 37 -0.67 19.81 4.18
N LYS A 38 0.64 19.96 4.33
CA LYS A 38 1.46 20.86 3.51
C LYS A 38 1.95 20.14 2.24
N ALA A 39 2.39 20.89 1.23
CA ALA A 39 3.00 20.30 0.04
C ALA A 39 4.24 19.43 0.38
N SER A 40 5.02 19.84 1.40
CA SER A 40 6.19 19.07 1.87
C SER A 40 5.86 17.69 2.45
N ASP A 41 4.61 17.45 2.85
CA ASP A 41 4.15 16.15 3.38
C ASP A 41 3.88 15.11 2.27
N TRP A 42 4.01 15.52 1.03
CA TRP A 42 3.73 14.72 -0.15
C TRP A 42 4.94 14.64 -1.07
N HIS A 43 5.01 13.60 -1.87
CA HIS A 43 5.95 13.49 -2.98
C HIS A 43 5.24 12.91 -4.20
N ALA A 44 5.76 13.23 -5.38
CA ALA A 44 5.24 12.71 -6.63
C ALA A 44 5.54 11.21 -6.77
N LEU A 45 4.62 10.48 -7.37
CA LEU A 45 4.83 9.09 -7.79
C LEU A 45 5.96 9.03 -8.83
N ASP A 46 6.95 8.17 -8.62
CA ASP A 46 8.09 8.02 -9.54
C ASP A 46 7.69 7.24 -10.80
N PRO A 47 7.71 7.88 -11.99
CA PRO A 47 7.40 7.19 -13.25
C PRO A 47 8.29 5.98 -13.54
N GLN A 48 9.52 5.97 -13.03
CA GLN A 48 10.45 4.84 -13.20
C GLN A 48 10.07 3.63 -12.34
N GLN A 49 9.24 3.81 -11.33
CA GLN A 49 8.77 2.75 -10.44
C GLN A 49 7.25 2.55 -10.54
N THR A 50 6.61 3.06 -11.58
CA THR A 50 5.17 3.00 -11.76
C THR A 50 4.80 2.19 -12.99
N LEU A 51 3.91 1.21 -12.80
CA LEU A 51 3.29 0.47 -13.90
C LEU A 51 1.84 0.91 -14.12
N TYR A 52 1.43 0.95 -15.36
CA TYR A 52 0.05 1.09 -15.80
C TYR A 52 -0.44 -0.25 -16.32
N LEU A 53 -1.40 -0.85 -15.63
CA LEU A 53 -2.13 -2.03 -16.10
C LEU A 53 -3.46 -1.57 -16.69
N ASP A 54 -3.55 -1.57 -18.02
CA ASP A 54 -4.74 -1.11 -18.74
C ASP A 54 -5.71 -2.27 -18.99
N LEU A 55 -6.88 -2.18 -18.36
CA LEU A 55 -8.00 -3.09 -18.49
C LEU A 55 -9.09 -2.48 -19.39
N PRO A 56 -10.09 -3.27 -19.87
CA PRO A 56 -11.20 -2.74 -20.65
C PRO A 56 -11.97 -1.61 -19.98
N LYS A 57 -12.09 -1.65 -18.65
CA LYS A 57 -12.87 -0.66 -17.86
C LYS A 57 -12.05 0.49 -17.30
N GLY A 58 -10.72 0.49 -17.45
CA GLY A 58 -9.87 1.57 -16.93
C GLY A 58 -8.44 1.14 -16.65
N ARG A 59 -7.68 2.02 -16.02
CA ARG A 59 -6.27 1.87 -15.68
C ARG A 59 -6.08 1.59 -14.20
N VAL A 60 -5.30 0.56 -13.88
CA VAL A 60 -4.74 0.32 -12.55
C VAL A 60 -3.32 0.89 -12.53
N VAL A 61 -3.00 1.66 -11.51
CA VAL A 61 -1.67 2.23 -11.29
C VAL A 61 -1.01 1.47 -10.16
N ILE A 62 0.15 0.88 -10.43
CA ILE A 62 0.91 0.06 -9.50
C ILE A 62 2.26 0.74 -9.25
N GLU A 63 2.59 0.95 -7.99
CA GLU A 63 3.89 1.40 -7.54
C GLU A 63 4.76 0.18 -7.21
N LEU A 64 5.96 0.12 -7.78
CA LEU A 64 6.94 -0.96 -7.56
C LEU A 64 7.88 -0.63 -6.42
N ALA A 65 8.34 -1.66 -5.71
CA ALA A 65 9.16 -1.58 -4.51
C ALA A 65 10.56 -2.21 -4.72
N PRO A 66 11.46 -1.58 -5.49
CA PRO A 66 12.80 -2.13 -5.77
C PRO A 66 13.67 -2.27 -4.52
N GLU A 67 13.39 -1.53 -3.45
CA GLU A 67 14.12 -1.62 -2.19
C GLU A 67 13.88 -2.95 -1.47
N PHE A 68 12.71 -3.57 -1.71
CA PHE A 68 12.34 -4.86 -1.12
C PHE A 68 12.63 -6.05 -2.03
N ALA A 69 12.42 -5.90 -3.34
CA ALA A 69 12.55 -6.96 -4.31
C ALA A 69 13.25 -6.50 -5.60
N PRO A 70 14.54 -6.10 -5.53
CA PRO A 70 15.26 -5.48 -6.65
C PRO A 70 15.32 -6.37 -7.90
N ASN A 71 15.52 -7.67 -7.74
CA ASN A 71 15.65 -8.60 -8.88
C ASN A 71 14.29 -8.85 -9.54
N HIS A 72 13.23 -9.05 -8.74
CA HIS A 72 11.87 -9.22 -9.28
C HIS A 72 11.36 -7.94 -9.95
N VAL A 73 11.57 -6.77 -9.36
CA VAL A 73 11.19 -5.48 -9.98
C VAL A 73 11.94 -5.27 -11.30
N LYS A 74 13.24 -5.58 -11.36
CA LYS A 74 14.01 -5.53 -12.60
C LYS A 74 13.45 -6.49 -13.66
N ASN A 75 13.11 -7.70 -13.28
CA ASN A 75 12.56 -8.71 -14.18
C ASN A 75 11.15 -8.33 -14.67
N ILE A 76 10.30 -7.81 -13.80
CA ILE A 76 8.98 -7.31 -14.17
C ILE A 76 9.08 -6.17 -15.19
N LYS A 77 10.03 -5.24 -15.02
CA LYS A 77 10.30 -4.20 -16.01
C LYS A 77 10.75 -4.77 -17.36
N ALA A 78 11.55 -5.84 -17.36
CA ALA A 78 11.92 -6.55 -18.60
C ALA A 78 10.69 -7.20 -19.26
N LEU A 79 9.84 -7.89 -18.49
CA LEU A 79 8.57 -8.44 -18.99
C LEU A 79 7.68 -7.36 -19.61
N VAL A 80 7.59 -6.18 -18.99
CA VAL A 80 6.83 -5.04 -19.50
C VAL A 80 7.44 -4.50 -20.81
N ALA A 81 8.77 -4.36 -20.87
CA ALA A 81 9.47 -3.92 -22.09
C ALA A 81 9.28 -4.91 -23.26
N GLU A 82 9.19 -6.20 -22.97
CA GLU A 82 8.87 -7.27 -23.93
C GLU A 82 7.39 -7.33 -24.32
N LYS A 83 6.53 -6.49 -23.71
CA LYS A 83 5.07 -6.54 -23.84
C LYS A 83 4.46 -7.89 -23.45
N TYR A 84 5.10 -8.57 -22.49
CA TYR A 84 4.71 -9.91 -22.07
C TYR A 84 3.25 -9.96 -21.61
N PHE A 85 2.77 -8.97 -20.88
CA PHE A 85 1.42 -8.97 -20.35
C PHE A 85 0.34 -8.53 -21.35
N ASP A 86 0.71 -7.94 -22.50
CA ASP A 86 -0.24 -7.40 -23.48
C ASP A 86 -1.07 -8.54 -24.09
N GLY A 87 -2.38 -8.45 -23.95
CA GLY A 87 -3.31 -9.48 -24.40
C GLY A 87 -3.40 -10.73 -23.49
N LEU A 88 -2.61 -10.82 -22.41
CA LEU A 88 -2.79 -11.83 -21.36
C LEU A 88 -4.06 -11.55 -20.56
N GLN A 89 -4.35 -12.34 -19.54
CA GLN A 89 -5.64 -12.37 -18.91
C GLN A 89 -5.55 -12.31 -17.37
N ILE A 90 -6.62 -11.81 -16.76
CA ILE A 90 -6.90 -12.10 -15.35
C ILE A 90 -7.40 -13.54 -15.30
N LEU A 91 -6.67 -14.39 -14.58
CA LEU A 91 -6.87 -15.85 -14.56
C LEU A 91 -7.69 -16.31 -13.37
N ARG A 92 -7.66 -15.51 -12.30
CA ARG A 92 -8.22 -15.88 -11.00
C ARG A 92 -8.75 -14.64 -10.28
N ALA A 93 -9.90 -14.78 -9.65
CA ALA A 93 -10.43 -13.86 -8.67
C ALA A 93 -11.05 -14.66 -7.53
N GLN A 94 -10.27 -14.86 -6.46
CA GLN A 94 -10.73 -15.58 -5.27
C GLN A 94 -11.23 -14.60 -4.23
N ASP A 95 -12.44 -14.79 -3.76
CA ASP A 95 -13.04 -13.92 -2.76
C ASP A 95 -12.20 -13.84 -1.48
N ASN A 96 -12.14 -12.64 -0.90
CA ASN A 96 -11.37 -12.33 0.30
C ASN A 96 -9.90 -12.80 0.25
N TYR A 97 -9.32 -12.84 -0.95
CA TYR A 97 -7.94 -13.29 -1.12
C TYR A 97 -7.20 -12.47 -2.19
N VAL A 98 -7.20 -12.90 -3.46
CA VAL A 98 -6.42 -12.26 -4.53
C VAL A 98 -7.17 -12.20 -5.86
N VAL A 99 -6.75 -11.26 -6.70
CA VAL A 99 -6.94 -11.26 -8.16
C VAL A 99 -5.57 -11.47 -8.79
N GLN A 100 -5.45 -12.49 -9.66
CA GLN A 100 -4.18 -12.93 -10.27
C GLN A 100 -4.29 -12.85 -11.79
N TRP A 101 -3.22 -12.41 -12.43
CA TRP A 101 -3.13 -12.30 -13.87
C TRP A 101 -1.78 -12.83 -14.38
N GLY A 102 -1.78 -13.27 -15.63
CA GLY A 102 -0.59 -13.84 -16.28
C GLY A 102 -0.95 -14.59 -17.55
N ASP A 103 -0.11 -15.52 -17.92
CA ASP A 103 -0.30 -16.38 -19.08
C ASP A 103 -1.20 -17.58 -18.74
N PRO A 104 -2.36 -17.72 -19.38
CA PRO A 104 -3.23 -18.89 -19.15
C PRO A 104 -2.61 -20.22 -19.56
N HIS A 105 -1.49 -20.19 -20.27
CA HIS A 105 -0.75 -21.37 -20.75
C HIS A 105 0.61 -21.53 -20.06
N ALA A 106 0.87 -20.82 -18.95
CA ALA A 106 2.15 -20.87 -18.25
C ALA A 106 2.59 -22.29 -17.87
N ASP A 107 1.62 -23.15 -17.52
CA ASP A 107 1.85 -24.56 -17.14
C ASP A 107 1.72 -25.55 -18.32
N ALA A 108 1.55 -25.06 -19.55
CA ALA A 108 1.39 -25.92 -20.72
C ALA A 108 2.66 -26.74 -20.98
N ARG A 109 2.48 -28.04 -21.22
CA ARG A 109 3.58 -28.96 -21.53
C ARG A 109 4.09 -28.76 -22.96
N ALA A 110 5.28 -29.26 -23.24
CA ALA A 110 5.92 -29.10 -24.54
C ALA A 110 5.13 -29.69 -25.71
N ASP A 111 4.28 -30.68 -25.47
CA ASP A 111 3.39 -31.34 -26.42
C ASP A 111 1.97 -30.73 -26.50
N ASP A 112 1.63 -29.80 -25.61
CA ASP A 112 0.34 -29.12 -25.63
C ASP A 112 0.20 -28.22 -26.86
N LYS A 113 -1.02 -28.06 -27.36
CA LYS A 113 -1.35 -27.20 -28.49
C LYS A 113 -1.04 -25.74 -28.22
N ASP A 114 -1.37 -25.29 -27.03
CA ASP A 114 -1.12 -23.93 -26.56
C ASP A 114 0.20 -23.93 -25.78
N LYS A 115 1.08 -23.01 -26.10
CA LYS A 115 2.41 -22.89 -25.50
C LYS A 115 2.47 -21.69 -24.57
N PRO A 116 3.31 -21.74 -23.53
CA PRO A 116 3.63 -20.55 -22.75
C PRO A 116 4.17 -19.44 -23.64
N ARG A 117 3.83 -18.20 -23.33
CA ARG A 117 4.37 -17.04 -24.02
C ARG A 117 5.89 -17.01 -23.87
N PRO A 118 6.67 -16.96 -24.95
CA PRO A 118 8.12 -16.97 -24.87
C PRO A 118 8.64 -15.67 -24.23
N LEU A 119 9.72 -15.79 -23.46
CA LEU A 119 10.49 -14.67 -22.92
C LEU A 119 11.70 -14.39 -23.81
N GLN A 120 12.14 -13.12 -23.87
CA GLN A 120 13.34 -12.71 -24.62
C GLN A 120 14.52 -12.41 -23.68
N HIS A 121 14.32 -11.56 -22.69
CA HIS A 121 15.35 -11.11 -21.75
C HIS A 121 14.94 -11.36 -20.28
N ALA A 122 13.66 -11.46 -20.02
CA ALA A 122 13.13 -11.76 -18.71
C ALA A 122 13.32 -13.25 -18.36
N GLN A 123 13.20 -13.57 -17.07
CA GLN A 123 13.38 -14.93 -16.55
C GLN A 123 12.05 -15.45 -15.99
N HIS A 124 11.78 -16.73 -16.18
CA HIS A 124 10.61 -17.41 -15.61
C HIS A 124 10.70 -17.54 -14.10
N THR A 125 11.90 -17.79 -13.58
CA THR A 125 12.16 -18.07 -12.17
C THR A 125 13.25 -17.15 -11.63
N LEU A 126 13.13 -16.74 -10.37
CA LEU A 126 14.12 -15.94 -9.65
C LEU A 126 14.23 -16.44 -8.21
N LYS A 127 15.41 -16.27 -7.63
CA LYS A 127 15.58 -16.49 -6.20
C LYS A 127 14.62 -15.59 -5.41
N ALA A 128 13.91 -16.18 -4.46
CA ALA A 128 12.92 -15.49 -3.65
C ALA A 128 13.50 -14.28 -2.89
N GLU A 129 12.76 -13.19 -2.89
CA GLU A 129 13.07 -11.95 -2.16
C GLU A 129 11.98 -11.69 -1.10
N PHE A 130 11.85 -12.65 -0.16
CA PHE A 130 10.81 -12.57 0.87
C PHE A 130 11.10 -11.54 1.96
N THR A 131 12.36 -11.20 2.16
CA THR A 131 12.84 -10.24 3.17
C THR A 131 14.07 -9.50 2.67
N THR A 132 14.32 -8.33 3.24
CA THR A 132 15.58 -7.57 3.12
C THR A 132 16.17 -7.29 4.51
N ALA A 133 17.38 -6.75 4.59
CA ALA A 133 18.03 -6.39 5.85
C ALA A 133 17.24 -5.31 6.60
N VAL A 134 17.16 -5.40 7.92
CA VAL A 134 16.34 -4.54 8.77
C VAL A 134 16.73 -3.07 8.73
N ASP A 135 17.98 -2.78 8.48
CA ASP A 135 18.59 -1.44 8.38
C ASP A 135 18.71 -0.93 6.93
N HIS A 136 18.30 -1.73 5.97
CA HIS A 136 18.40 -1.38 4.55
C HIS A 136 17.46 -0.23 4.16
N ILE A 137 16.30 -0.14 4.80
CA ILE A 137 15.26 0.82 4.47
C ILE A 137 14.79 1.53 5.75
N PRO A 138 14.60 2.88 5.73
CA PRO A 138 13.98 3.60 6.85
C PRO A 138 12.63 3.01 7.22
N PHE A 139 12.28 3.03 8.51
CA PHE A 139 11.05 2.42 9.01
C PHE A 139 10.34 3.32 10.02
N THR A 140 9.10 3.65 9.74
CA THR A 140 8.18 4.36 10.65
C THR A 140 7.29 3.34 11.35
N ALA A 141 7.57 3.05 12.62
CA ALA A 141 6.84 2.04 13.37
C ALA A 141 5.43 2.52 13.77
N LEU A 142 4.47 1.60 13.72
CA LEU A 142 3.18 1.76 14.38
C LEU A 142 3.30 1.43 15.88
N PRO A 143 2.48 2.08 16.72
CA PRO A 143 2.57 1.90 18.17
C PRO A 143 1.93 0.60 18.67
N ASP A 144 1.09 -0.03 17.86
CA ASP A 144 0.26 -1.14 18.27
C ASP A 144 0.92 -2.50 17.99
N ARG A 145 0.51 -3.52 18.73
CA ARG A 145 1.00 -4.89 18.55
C ARG A 145 0.45 -5.50 17.28
N ASP A 146 1.21 -6.39 16.67
CA ASP A 146 0.82 -7.14 15.48
C ASP A 146 0.86 -8.65 15.77
N GLY A 147 -0.02 -9.41 15.14
CA GLY A 147 -0.10 -10.87 15.33
C GLY A 147 0.89 -11.66 14.45
N TYR A 148 1.48 -11.03 13.42
CA TYR A 148 2.34 -11.67 12.44
C TYR A 148 3.81 -11.26 12.54
N ALA A 149 4.10 -10.14 13.23
CA ALA A 149 5.44 -9.59 13.29
C ALA A 149 5.72 -8.89 14.62
N PRO A 150 6.99 -8.86 15.09
CA PRO A 150 7.38 -8.09 16.27
C PRO A 150 7.12 -6.59 16.15
N GLN A 151 7.25 -6.03 14.94
CA GLN A 151 6.96 -4.63 14.64
C GLN A 151 6.31 -4.51 13.27
N THR A 152 5.30 -3.65 13.16
CA THR A 152 4.69 -3.24 11.90
C THR A 152 4.74 -1.73 11.74
N GLY A 153 4.64 -1.27 10.51
CA GLY A 153 4.71 0.15 10.17
C GLY A 153 4.85 0.38 8.68
N PHE A 154 5.66 1.36 8.32
CA PHE A 154 5.85 1.77 6.94
C PHE A 154 7.33 1.95 6.62
N SER A 155 7.73 1.51 5.44
CA SER A 155 9.02 1.82 4.85
C SER A 155 8.79 2.51 3.51
N GLY A 156 9.13 3.80 3.45
CA GLY A 156 8.72 4.63 2.30
C GLY A 156 7.20 4.58 2.14
N ASP A 157 6.74 4.25 0.95
CA ASP A 157 5.33 4.24 0.59
C ASP A 157 4.64 2.88 0.83
N PHE A 158 5.31 1.96 1.53
CA PHE A 158 4.83 0.57 1.62
C PHE A 158 4.53 0.17 3.06
N PRO A 159 3.37 -0.47 3.30
CA PRO A 159 3.13 -1.17 4.55
C PRO A 159 4.16 -2.29 4.72
N ALA A 160 4.83 -2.30 5.85
CA ALA A 160 5.94 -3.19 6.10
C ALA A 160 5.91 -3.76 7.53
N ALA A 161 6.65 -4.83 7.72
CA ALA A 161 6.89 -5.43 9.02
C ALA A 161 8.38 -5.77 9.16
N ARG A 162 8.87 -5.86 10.40
CA ARG A 162 10.25 -6.22 10.66
C ARG A 162 10.42 -7.05 11.92
N ASP A 163 11.48 -7.83 11.92
CA ASP A 163 12.00 -8.52 13.09
C ASP A 163 13.44 -8.05 13.35
N PRO A 164 13.67 -7.13 14.29
CA PRO A 164 15.00 -6.65 14.63
C PRO A 164 15.93 -7.73 15.15
N LYS A 165 15.39 -8.80 15.79
CA LYS A 165 16.22 -9.93 16.27
C LYS A 165 16.72 -10.81 15.14
N ALA A 166 15.86 -11.04 14.14
CA ALA A 166 16.23 -11.77 12.93
C ALA A 166 16.99 -10.89 11.91
N GLY A 167 17.07 -9.57 12.14
CA GLY A 167 17.71 -8.64 11.23
C GLY A 167 16.98 -8.46 9.90
N THR A 168 15.65 -8.64 9.86
CA THR A 168 14.89 -8.69 8.61
C THR A 168 13.71 -7.73 8.58
N THR A 169 13.41 -7.20 7.39
CA THR A 169 12.22 -6.38 7.06
C THR A 169 11.55 -6.97 5.81
N TRP A 170 10.24 -6.84 5.70
CA TRP A 170 9.45 -7.33 4.55
C TRP A 170 8.20 -6.47 4.32
N MET A 171 7.70 -6.46 3.10
CA MET A 171 6.39 -5.89 2.78
C MET A 171 5.27 -6.81 3.26
N THR A 172 4.20 -6.22 3.77
CA THR A 172 3.04 -6.96 4.26
C THR A 172 2.00 -7.19 3.15
N HIS A 173 1.28 -8.33 3.22
CA HIS A 173 0.18 -8.65 2.31
C HIS A 173 -1.12 -7.95 2.75
N CYS A 174 -1.12 -6.62 2.69
CA CYS A 174 -2.32 -5.81 2.89
C CYS A 174 -3.15 -5.69 1.61
N TYR A 175 -4.40 -5.23 1.72
CA TYR A 175 -5.24 -4.93 0.57
C TYR A 175 -4.51 -4.00 -0.41
N GLY A 176 -4.44 -4.40 -1.68
CA GLY A 176 -3.73 -3.69 -2.74
C GLY A 176 -2.25 -4.04 -2.87
N SER A 177 -1.64 -4.84 -1.97
CA SER A 177 -0.27 -5.34 -2.18
C SER A 177 -0.21 -6.21 -3.42
N VAL A 178 0.86 -6.05 -4.21
CA VAL A 178 1.11 -6.81 -5.45
C VAL A 178 2.26 -7.76 -5.21
N GLY A 179 2.02 -9.05 -5.46
CA GLY A 179 3.02 -10.10 -5.28
C GLY A 179 3.21 -10.96 -6.53
N VAL A 180 4.22 -11.81 -6.49
CA VAL A 180 4.62 -12.70 -7.58
C VAL A 180 4.04 -14.09 -7.35
N GLY A 181 3.27 -14.62 -8.32
CA GLY A 181 2.81 -16.00 -8.29
C GLY A 181 4.00 -16.97 -8.30
N ARG A 182 3.91 -18.05 -7.55
CA ARG A 182 4.91 -19.13 -7.50
C ARG A 182 4.26 -20.48 -7.19
N ASP A 183 4.96 -21.54 -7.53
CA ASP A 183 4.65 -22.92 -7.17
C ASP A 183 5.18 -23.30 -5.78
N MET A 184 5.35 -24.59 -5.54
CA MET A 184 5.85 -25.11 -4.26
C MET A 184 7.29 -24.72 -3.97
N ASP A 185 8.15 -24.63 -4.99
CA ASP A 185 9.51 -24.13 -4.83
C ASP A 185 9.50 -22.62 -4.57
N ALA A 186 10.23 -22.18 -3.54
CA ALA A 186 10.34 -20.78 -3.18
C ALA A 186 10.88 -19.89 -4.32
N ASP A 187 11.78 -20.45 -5.14
CA ASP A 187 12.47 -19.75 -6.23
C ASP A 187 11.76 -19.92 -7.59
N SER A 188 10.54 -20.47 -7.62
CA SER A 188 9.81 -20.74 -8.88
C SER A 188 9.15 -19.50 -9.51
N GLY A 189 8.94 -18.42 -8.76
CA GLY A 189 8.29 -17.20 -9.26
C GLY A 189 9.28 -16.18 -9.83
N GLY A 190 9.08 -15.74 -11.08
CA GLY A 190 9.88 -14.67 -11.69
C GLY A 190 9.08 -13.40 -12.00
N GLY A 191 7.77 -13.41 -11.81
CA GLY A 191 6.88 -12.28 -12.11
C GLY A 191 6.09 -12.43 -13.41
N THR A 192 6.16 -13.58 -14.07
CA THR A 192 5.30 -13.93 -15.23
C THR A 192 3.82 -14.03 -14.83
N GLU A 193 3.56 -14.32 -13.55
CA GLU A 193 2.26 -14.20 -12.92
C GLU A 193 2.34 -13.23 -11.73
N LEU A 194 1.41 -12.29 -11.69
CA LEU A 194 1.27 -11.31 -10.62
C LEU A 194 -0.14 -11.38 -10.02
N TYR A 195 -0.25 -11.02 -8.76
CA TYR A 195 -1.55 -10.90 -8.10
C TYR A 195 -1.64 -9.60 -7.29
N ALA A 196 -2.85 -9.11 -7.10
CA ALA A 196 -3.17 -8.08 -6.11
C ALA A 196 -4.05 -8.67 -5.00
N VAL A 197 -3.72 -8.34 -3.77
CA VAL A 197 -4.48 -8.76 -2.59
C VAL A 197 -5.80 -8.00 -2.52
N ILE A 198 -6.92 -8.71 -2.41
CA ILE A 198 -8.27 -8.14 -2.27
C ILE A 198 -8.95 -8.51 -0.94
N GLY A 199 -8.19 -9.03 0.01
CA GLY A 199 -8.69 -9.44 1.33
C GLY A 199 -7.57 -9.48 2.37
N GLY A 200 -7.76 -10.26 3.43
CA GLY A 200 -6.76 -10.47 4.47
C GLY A 200 -5.80 -11.58 4.11
N ALA A 201 -4.53 -11.28 3.82
CA ALA A 201 -3.54 -12.28 3.38
C ALA A 201 -2.20 -12.22 4.14
N ARG A 202 -2.16 -11.68 5.37
CA ARG A 202 -0.94 -11.56 6.18
C ARG A 202 -0.23 -12.89 6.46
N TRP A 203 -0.93 -14.02 6.38
CA TRP A 203 -0.33 -15.36 6.47
C TRP A 203 0.64 -15.69 5.32
N LEU A 204 0.61 -14.92 4.23
CA LEU A 204 1.58 -14.99 3.12
C LEU A 204 2.89 -14.23 3.42
N ASP A 205 2.93 -13.39 4.45
CA ASP A 205 4.11 -12.62 4.79
C ASP A 205 5.34 -13.53 4.90
N ARG A 206 6.44 -13.19 4.23
CA ARG A 206 7.69 -13.97 4.13
C ARG A 206 7.57 -15.33 3.43
N ASN A 207 6.46 -15.58 2.75
CA ASN A 207 6.25 -16.80 1.98
C ASN A 207 6.14 -16.54 0.48
N ILE A 208 5.90 -15.28 0.09
CA ILE A 208 5.83 -14.86 -1.31
C ILE A 208 6.50 -13.50 -1.43
N THR A 209 7.19 -13.26 -2.55
CA THR A 209 7.79 -11.95 -2.86
C THR A 209 6.71 -10.94 -3.19
N VAL A 210 6.66 -9.85 -2.41
CA VAL A 210 5.84 -8.67 -2.70
C VAL A 210 6.70 -7.67 -3.46
N VAL A 211 6.18 -7.14 -4.55
CA VAL A 211 6.94 -6.30 -5.50
C VAL A 211 6.41 -4.88 -5.59
N GLY A 212 5.29 -4.57 -4.92
CA GLY A 212 4.69 -3.26 -4.98
C GLY A 212 3.28 -3.22 -4.41
N ARG A 213 2.56 -2.15 -4.73
CA ARG A 213 1.16 -1.96 -4.34
C ARG A 213 0.36 -1.23 -5.42
N VAL A 214 -0.93 -1.43 -5.44
CA VAL A 214 -1.87 -0.61 -6.22
C VAL A 214 -2.08 0.72 -5.51
N VAL A 215 -1.89 1.82 -6.22
CA VAL A 215 -2.09 3.19 -5.71
C VAL A 215 -3.36 3.84 -6.27
N GLN A 216 -3.88 3.36 -7.40
CA GLN A 216 -5.14 3.80 -8.00
C GLN A 216 -5.75 2.68 -8.84
N GLY A 217 -7.09 2.62 -8.93
CA GLY A 217 -7.80 1.65 -9.78
C GLY A 217 -8.01 0.29 -9.12
N MET A 218 -7.87 0.19 -7.79
CA MET A 218 -8.06 -1.06 -7.06
C MET A 218 -9.48 -1.62 -7.20
N GLU A 219 -10.48 -0.75 -7.40
CA GLU A 219 -11.87 -1.13 -7.69
C GLU A 219 -12.02 -1.94 -8.98
N LEU A 220 -11.15 -1.73 -9.96
CA LEU A 220 -11.15 -2.49 -11.22
C LEU A 220 -10.70 -3.95 -11.01
N LEU A 221 -9.87 -4.21 -10.00
CA LEU A 221 -9.42 -5.53 -9.62
C LEU A 221 -10.40 -6.18 -8.64
N SER A 222 -10.75 -5.48 -7.55
CA SER A 222 -11.61 -6.05 -6.50
C SER A 222 -13.04 -6.33 -6.97
N SER A 223 -13.52 -5.67 -8.03
CA SER A 223 -14.83 -5.92 -8.63
C SER A 223 -14.84 -6.98 -9.73
N GLN A 224 -13.71 -7.66 -9.99
CA GLN A 224 -13.71 -8.79 -10.93
C GLN A 224 -14.73 -9.87 -10.46
N PRO A 225 -15.52 -10.44 -11.39
CA PRO A 225 -16.35 -11.58 -11.04
C PRO A 225 -15.51 -12.66 -10.38
N ARG A 226 -16.04 -13.31 -9.35
CA ARG A 226 -15.31 -14.41 -8.70
C ARG A 226 -15.23 -15.61 -9.62
N GLY A 227 -14.05 -16.23 -9.67
CA GLY A 227 -13.87 -17.45 -10.46
C GLY A 227 -14.70 -18.61 -9.91
N THR A 228 -15.22 -19.43 -10.79
CA THR A 228 -16.12 -20.56 -10.49
C THR A 228 -15.35 -21.87 -10.26
N GLY A 229 -14.11 -21.95 -10.72
CA GLY A 229 -13.23 -23.09 -10.56
C GLY A 229 -12.52 -23.15 -9.20
N ALA A 230 -11.72 -24.18 -9.03
CA ALA A 230 -10.93 -24.41 -7.82
C ALA A 230 -10.07 -23.18 -7.51
N MET A 231 -9.98 -22.82 -6.22
CA MET A 231 -9.20 -21.66 -5.73
C MET A 231 -9.56 -20.33 -6.41
N GLY A 232 -10.74 -20.19 -7.01
CA GLY A 232 -11.19 -18.98 -7.68
C GLY A 232 -10.59 -18.76 -9.07
N PHE A 233 -10.01 -19.76 -9.70
CA PHE A 233 -9.66 -19.71 -11.12
C PHE A 233 -10.90 -19.67 -12.00
N TYR A 234 -10.81 -19.01 -13.14
CA TYR A 234 -11.85 -19.04 -14.15
C TYR A 234 -11.73 -20.32 -14.98
N GLU A 235 -12.81 -21.10 -15.01
CA GLU A 235 -12.82 -22.35 -15.78
C GLU A 235 -12.86 -22.10 -17.29
N LYS A 236 -13.55 -21.03 -17.71
CA LYS A 236 -13.73 -20.69 -19.12
C LYS A 236 -12.97 -19.41 -19.50
N GLY A 237 -12.42 -19.40 -20.70
CA GLY A 237 -11.66 -18.27 -21.23
C GLY A 237 -12.48 -16.99 -21.41
N ASP A 238 -13.78 -17.11 -21.70
CA ASP A 238 -14.71 -15.99 -21.85
C ASP A 238 -15.08 -15.29 -20.55
N GLU A 239 -14.83 -15.93 -19.40
CA GLU A 239 -14.98 -15.33 -18.07
C GLU A 239 -13.81 -14.40 -17.71
N ARG A 240 -12.68 -14.52 -18.41
CA ARG A 240 -11.43 -13.83 -18.11
C ARG A 240 -11.41 -12.43 -18.70
N THR A 241 -10.93 -11.46 -17.92
CA THR A 241 -10.71 -10.11 -18.41
C THR A 241 -9.36 -10.02 -19.12
N THR A 242 -9.36 -9.63 -20.38
CA THR A 242 -8.12 -9.42 -21.16
C THR A 242 -7.44 -8.13 -20.75
N ILE A 243 -6.13 -8.19 -20.53
CA ILE A 243 -5.24 -7.05 -20.31
C ILE A 243 -4.97 -6.39 -21.66
N LYS A 244 -5.25 -5.09 -21.78
CA LYS A 244 -4.94 -4.33 -23.01
C LYS A 244 -3.45 -4.13 -23.16
N SER A 245 -2.81 -3.65 -22.12
CA SER A 245 -1.36 -3.42 -22.07
C SER A 245 -0.88 -3.29 -20.64
N VAL A 246 0.42 -3.55 -20.40
CA VAL A 246 1.15 -3.11 -19.21
C VAL A 246 2.32 -2.25 -19.67
N GLN A 247 2.44 -1.04 -19.11
CA GLN A 247 3.47 -0.08 -19.50
C GLN A 247 4.17 0.51 -18.29
N LEU A 248 5.46 0.77 -18.40
CA LEU A 248 6.16 1.61 -17.42
C LEU A 248 5.74 3.07 -17.64
N ALA A 249 5.39 3.79 -16.58
CA ALA A 249 4.92 5.17 -16.72
C ALA A 249 6.00 6.09 -17.33
N ALA A 250 7.28 5.78 -17.12
CA ALA A 250 8.39 6.49 -17.73
C ALA A 250 8.39 6.43 -19.26
N ASP A 251 7.87 5.35 -19.84
CA ASP A 251 7.80 5.15 -21.30
C ASP A 251 6.56 5.82 -21.93
N VAL A 252 5.65 6.33 -21.10
CA VAL A 252 4.46 7.06 -21.55
C VAL A 252 4.77 8.55 -21.62
N PRO A 253 4.34 9.27 -22.70
CA PRO A 253 4.51 10.72 -22.80
C PRO A 253 3.99 11.46 -21.56
N ASP A 254 4.72 12.46 -21.07
CA ASP A 254 4.40 13.15 -19.79
C ASP A 254 2.96 13.68 -19.73
N ALA A 255 2.43 14.18 -20.85
CA ALA A 255 1.07 14.67 -20.95
C ALA A 255 -0.01 13.58 -20.76
N GLN A 256 0.35 12.28 -20.88
CA GLN A 256 -0.54 11.15 -20.72
C GLN A 256 -0.32 10.40 -19.40
N ARG A 257 0.69 10.82 -18.61
CA ARG A 257 0.98 10.21 -17.31
C ARG A 257 -0.08 10.59 -16.29
N VAL A 258 -0.44 9.63 -15.47
CA VAL A 258 -1.26 9.89 -14.28
C VAL A 258 -0.37 10.59 -13.25
N LYS A 259 -0.70 11.82 -12.92
CA LYS A 259 0.05 12.64 -11.95
C LYS A 259 -0.55 12.47 -10.57
N LEU A 260 0.12 11.71 -9.71
CA LEU A 260 -0.28 11.44 -8.33
C LEU A 260 0.81 11.88 -7.36
N GLU A 261 0.39 12.26 -6.17
CA GLU A 261 1.23 12.47 -5.00
C GLU A 261 0.82 11.50 -3.90
N ILE A 262 1.82 11.00 -3.18
CA ILE A 262 1.67 10.07 -2.05
C ILE A 262 2.09 10.80 -0.78
N MET A 263 1.35 10.62 0.31
CA MET A 263 1.71 11.17 1.60
C MET A 263 2.94 10.44 2.17
N LYS A 264 3.97 11.20 2.52
CA LYS A 264 5.18 10.67 3.16
C LYS A 264 4.86 10.07 4.52
N THR A 265 5.32 8.85 4.77
CA THR A 265 4.98 8.11 5.99
C THR A 265 5.85 8.46 7.20
N ASP A 266 6.92 9.21 7.02
CA ASP A 266 7.88 9.65 8.04
C ASP A 266 7.62 11.07 8.57
N THR A 267 6.43 11.64 8.33
CA THR A 267 6.08 13.02 8.71
C THR A 267 5.19 13.07 9.95
N PRO A 268 5.23 14.18 10.71
CA PRO A 268 4.25 14.41 11.78
C PRO A 268 2.79 14.40 11.29
N THR A 269 2.55 14.84 10.06
CA THR A 269 1.22 14.81 9.43
C THR A 269 0.73 13.37 9.26
N PHE A 270 1.58 12.46 8.80
CA PHE A 270 1.23 11.04 8.70
C PHE A 270 1.01 10.41 10.09
N ALA A 271 1.82 10.75 11.08
CA ALA A 271 1.59 10.30 12.45
C ALA A 271 0.23 10.75 12.99
N ALA A 272 -0.17 12.01 12.73
CA ALA A 272 -1.51 12.50 13.08
C ALA A 272 -2.61 11.77 12.28
N PHE A 273 -2.37 11.44 11.02
CA PHE A 273 -3.29 10.65 10.21
C PHE A 273 -3.47 9.24 10.80
N VAL A 274 -2.39 8.55 11.16
CA VAL A 274 -2.43 7.24 11.84
C VAL A 274 -3.22 7.34 13.14
N GLU A 275 -2.95 8.35 13.97
CA GLU A 275 -3.66 8.53 15.25
C GLU A 275 -5.16 8.80 15.04
N SER A 276 -5.54 9.55 14.02
CA SER A 276 -6.95 9.77 13.68
C SER A 276 -7.68 8.49 13.25
N ARG A 277 -6.96 7.51 12.73
CA ARG A 277 -7.49 6.16 12.39
C ARG A 277 -7.52 5.25 13.61
N ARG A 278 -6.49 5.32 14.44
CA ARG A 278 -6.32 4.55 15.66
C ARG A 278 -7.35 4.90 16.71
N ASN A 279 -7.56 6.20 16.92
CA ASN A 279 -8.45 6.78 17.93
C ASN A 279 -9.55 7.62 17.30
N ARG A 280 -10.34 6.98 16.45
CA ARG A 280 -11.44 7.65 15.77
C ARG A 280 -12.47 8.17 16.77
N ARG A 281 -12.65 9.51 16.80
CA ARG A 281 -13.51 10.22 17.76
C ARG A 281 -14.51 11.14 17.06
N ASP A 282 -14.97 10.77 15.88
CA ASP A 282 -16.07 11.46 15.23
C ASP A 282 -17.43 11.09 15.88
N GLU A 283 -18.48 11.83 15.53
CA GLU A 283 -19.83 11.61 16.12
C GLU A 283 -20.38 10.20 15.84
N TRP A 284 -19.96 9.58 14.75
CA TRP A 284 -20.39 8.24 14.38
C TRP A 284 -19.70 7.16 15.23
N CYS A 285 -18.41 7.32 15.53
CA CYS A 285 -17.62 6.35 16.28
C CYS A 285 -17.80 6.57 17.79
N LYS A 286 -18.61 5.75 18.44
CA LYS A 286 -18.94 5.89 19.89
C LYS A 286 -17.88 5.29 20.80
N VAL A 287 -17.15 4.27 20.34
CA VAL A 287 -16.11 3.60 21.11
C VAL A 287 -14.82 3.58 20.29
N PRO A 288 -13.83 4.40 20.61
CA PRO A 288 -12.53 4.39 19.95
C PRO A 288 -11.82 3.03 20.20
N ALA A 289 -11.24 2.46 19.14
CA ALA A 289 -10.54 1.18 19.25
C ALA A 289 -9.23 1.28 20.04
N ASN A 290 -8.58 2.45 20.05
CA ASN A 290 -7.22 2.67 20.57
C ASN A 290 -6.19 1.69 19.98
N TYR A 291 -6.46 1.26 18.77
CA TYR A 291 -5.67 0.27 18.03
C TYR A 291 -5.81 0.48 16.53
N VAL A 292 -4.74 0.24 15.81
CA VAL A 292 -4.78 0.15 14.34
C VAL A 292 -3.84 -0.94 13.84
N ASP A 293 -4.36 -1.80 12.96
CA ASP A 293 -3.59 -2.76 12.17
C ASP A 293 -2.90 -2.04 11.00
N VAL A 294 -1.70 -2.52 10.62
CA VAL A 294 -0.95 -1.93 9.50
C VAL A 294 -1.75 -1.95 8.19
N CYS A 295 -2.54 -2.98 7.96
CA CYS A 295 -3.43 -3.08 6.80
C CYS A 295 -4.69 -2.20 6.93
N GLY A 296 -5.00 -1.71 8.13
CA GLY A 296 -6.05 -0.74 8.39
C GLY A 296 -5.69 0.71 8.01
N ILE A 297 -4.43 0.96 7.66
CA ILE A 297 -3.92 2.26 7.24
C ILE A 297 -3.66 2.25 5.73
N THR A 298 -4.56 2.84 4.96
CA THR A 298 -4.30 3.14 3.55
C THR A 298 -3.55 4.46 3.47
N ILE A 299 -2.32 4.44 2.94
CA ILE A 299 -1.50 5.64 2.74
C ILE A 299 -2.24 6.57 1.77
N PRO A 300 -2.49 7.84 2.14
CA PRO A 300 -3.21 8.78 1.29
C PRO A 300 -2.50 9.04 -0.04
N VAL A 301 -3.30 9.03 -1.12
CA VAL A 301 -2.90 9.37 -2.48
C VAL A 301 -3.83 10.45 -2.99
N ARG A 302 -3.31 11.41 -3.75
CA ARG A 302 -4.11 12.49 -4.36
C ARG A 302 -3.62 12.82 -5.77
N PRO A 303 -4.43 13.45 -6.62
CA PRO A 303 -3.93 14.11 -7.83
C PRO A 303 -2.86 15.14 -7.48
N ALA A 304 -1.76 15.18 -8.25
CA ALA A 304 -0.73 16.20 -8.10
C ALA A 304 -1.31 17.59 -8.36
N LYS A 305 -0.87 18.56 -7.56
CA LYS A 305 -1.31 19.96 -7.65
C LYS A 305 -0.47 20.74 -8.67
#